data_d93f16e57d5b0466511e91be7b5184c5
#
_entry.id   d93f16e57d5b0466511e91be7b5184c5
#
_cell.length_a   1.000
_cell.length_b   1.000
_cell.length_c   1.000
_cell.angle_alpha   90.00
_cell.angle_beta   90.00
_cell.angle_gamma   90.00
#
_symmetry.space_group_name_H-M   'P 1'
#
loop_
_entity.id
_entity.type
_entity.pdbx_description
1 polymer ?
#
loop_
_entity_poly.entity_id
_entity_poly.type
_entity_poly.pdbx_seq_one_letter_code
_entity_poly.pdbx_strand_id
1 'polypeptide(L)'
;MFAPKFILVPTDFSEHSDKAIRQAADIAEQNNAQIYLLHVVDKLQQCAVDYCIPIETLEKLQLDSEKEARRKMEDEVQKILQSKKIDVTFDVKVGIPFAEILREHVERKADLIVIGSHGRTGIKRTLIGSVAEKVMRESKCPVLLVR
;
A
#
# COMPACT_ATOMS: atom_id res chain seq x y z
N MET A 1 -25.92 5.20 -5.13
CA MET A 1 -24.68 5.87 -5.58
C MET A 1 -23.51 5.41 -4.72
N PHE A 2 -22.42 5.02 -5.34
CA PHE A 2 -21.23 4.62 -4.61
C PHE A 2 -20.50 5.85 -4.05
N ALA A 3 -20.39 5.93 -2.73
CA ALA A 3 -19.73 7.04 -2.03
C ALA A 3 -18.81 6.47 -0.93
N PRO A 4 -17.55 6.17 -1.25
CA PRO A 4 -16.66 5.57 -0.28
C PRO A 4 -16.39 6.50 0.90
N LYS A 5 -16.25 5.92 2.09
CA LYS A 5 -15.96 6.64 3.33
C LYS A 5 -14.59 6.25 3.92
N PHE A 6 -14.10 5.06 3.60
CA PHE A 6 -12.80 4.59 4.06
C PHE A 6 -12.05 3.94 2.91
N ILE A 7 -10.99 4.59 2.45
CA ILE A 7 -10.21 4.19 1.27
C ILE A 7 -8.86 3.64 1.70
N LEU A 8 -8.60 2.38 1.37
CA LEU A 8 -7.28 1.75 1.57
C LEU A 8 -6.42 1.96 0.32
N VAL A 9 -5.22 2.48 0.51
CA VAL A 9 -4.27 2.74 -0.58
C VAL A 9 -2.94 2.08 -0.26
N PRO A 10 -2.66 0.92 -0.87
CA PRO A 10 -1.35 0.30 -0.77
C PRO A 10 -0.30 1.12 -1.54
N THR A 11 0.88 1.24 -0.98
CA THR A 11 2.01 1.90 -1.65
C THR A 11 3.29 1.10 -1.50
N ASP A 12 4.05 1.03 -2.57
CA ASP A 12 5.42 0.50 -2.61
C ASP A 12 6.44 1.60 -2.91
N PHE A 13 6.02 2.86 -2.79
CA PHE A 13 6.79 4.07 -3.09
C PHE A 13 7.18 4.23 -4.55
N SER A 14 6.56 3.49 -5.46
CA SER A 14 6.74 3.64 -6.91
C SER A 14 5.91 4.80 -7.46
N GLU A 15 6.22 5.23 -8.69
CA GLU A 15 5.42 6.23 -9.41
C GLU A 15 3.97 5.78 -9.61
N HIS A 16 3.73 4.49 -9.79
CA HIS A 16 2.38 3.93 -9.95
C HIS A 16 1.57 4.05 -8.67
N SER A 17 2.18 3.79 -7.52
CA SER A 17 1.49 4.00 -6.24
C SER A 17 1.30 5.48 -5.93
N ASP A 18 2.21 6.36 -6.34
CA ASP A 18 2.03 7.82 -6.22
C ASP A 18 0.81 8.32 -7.01
N LYS A 19 0.59 7.79 -8.20
CA LYS A 19 -0.61 8.07 -8.99
C LYS A 19 -1.88 7.58 -8.28
N ALA A 20 -1.82 6.38 -7.70
CA ALA A 20 -2.93 5.81 -6.93
C ALA A 20 -3.27 6.69 -5.71
N ILE A 21 -2.25 7.15 -4.98
CA ILE A 21 -2.42 8.06 -3.84
C ILE A 21 -3.10 9.35 -4.28
N ARG A 22 -2.67 9.96 -5.37
CA ARG A 22 -3.29 11.20 -5.88
C ARG A 22 -4.75 10.99 -6.27
N GLN A 23 -5.05 9.89 -6.97
CA GLN A 23 -6.41 9.56 -7.36
C GLN A 23 -7.29 9.32 -6.12
N ALA A 24 -6.78 8.60 -5.14
CA ALA A 24 -7.49 8.36 -3.90
C ALA A 24 -7.74 9.65 -3.12
N ALA A 25 -6.79 10.57 -3.11
CA ALA A 25 -6.93 11.87 -2.44
C ALA A 25 -8.05 12.72 -3.08
N ASP A 26 -8.15 12.71 -4.41
CA ASP A 26 -9.24 13.40 -5.12
C ASP A 26 -10.60 12.79 -4.76
N ILE A 27 -10.70 11.46 -4.74
CA ILE A 27 -11.94 10.76 -4.36
C ILE A 27 -12.31 11.06 -2.90
N ALA A 28 -11.32 11.03 -2.01
CA ALA A 28 -11.53 11.29 -0.59
C ALA A 28 -12.05 12.71 -0.34
N GLU A 29 -11.48 13.68 -1.01
CA GLU A 29 -11.92 15.09 -0.91
C GLU A 29 -13.37 15.26 -1.37
N GLN A 30 -13.74 14.66 -2.50
CA GLN A 30 -15.10 14.73 -3.05
C GLN A 30 -16.15 14.03 -2.18
N ASN A 31 -15.78 13.00 -1.45
CA ASN A 31 -16.70 12.16 -0.70
C ASN A 31 -16.61 12.31 0.83
N ASN A 32 -15.76 13.21 1.31
CA ASN A 32 -15.45 13.30 2.74
C ASN A 32 -15.00 11.94 3.30
N ALA A 33 -14.10 11.29 2.58
CA ALA A 33 -13.59 9.97 2.95
C ALA A 33 -12.26 10.08 3.69
N GLN A 34 -11.98 9.09 4.51
CA GLN A 34 -10.70 8.90 5.16
C GLN A 34 -9.80 8.04 4.27
N ILE A 35 -8.51 8.37 4.20
CA ILE A 35 -7.50 7.55 3.54
C ILE A 35 -6.67 6.79 4.58
N TYR A 36 -6.44 5.54 4.31
CA TYR A 36 -5.51 4.68 5.02
C TYR A 36 -4.42 4.20 4.05
N LEU A 37 -3.20 4.73 4.22
CA LEU A 37 -2.05 4.31 3.44
C LEU A 37 -1.42 3.07 4.09
N LEU A 38 -1.11 2.08 3.29
CA LEU A 38 -0.49 0.84 3.78
C LEU A 38 0.75 0.51 2.96
N HIS A 39 1.87 0.33 3.63
CA HIS A 39 3.07 -0.26 3.06
C HIS A 39 3.35 -1.60 3.73
N VAL A 40 3.69 -2.61 2.92
CA VAL A 40 4.05 -3.93 3.43
C VAL A 40 5.51 -4.21 3.11
N VAL A 41 6.29 -4.41 4.17
CA VAL A 41 7.70 -4.84 4.06
C VAL A 41 7.72 -6.36 3.91
N ASP A 42 8.38 -6.85 2.86
CA ASP A 42 8.52 -8.29 2.62
C ASP A 42 9.29 -8.97 3.74
N LYS A 43 8.83 -10.15 4.14
CA LYS A 43 9.56 -10.98 5.10
C LYS A 43 10.88 -11.47 4.50
N LEU A 44 11.97 -11.19 5.19
CA LEU A 44 13.32 -11.58 4.76
C LEU A 44 13.72 -13.01 5.18
N GLN A 45 12.80 -13.81 5.74
CA GLN A 45 13.09 -15.16 6.24
C GLN A 45 13.65 -16.10 5.18
N GLN A 46 13.24 -15.95 3.94
CA GLN A 46 13.72 -16.78 2.84
C GLN A 46 15.21 -16.50 2.53
N CYS A 47 15.63 -15.24 2.69
CA CYS A 47 17.04 -14.89 2.51
C CYS A 47 17.97 -15.57 3.52
N ALA A 48 17.49 -15.89 4.72
CA ALA A 48 18.28 -16.60 5.74
C ALA A 48 18.63 -18.01 5.31
N VAL A 49 17.67 -18.70 4.67
CA VAL A 49 17.86 -20.08 4.20
C VAL A 49 18.78 -20.11 2.98
N ASP A 50 18.56 -19.21 2.02
CA ASP A 50 19.25 -19.21 0.74
C ASP A 50 20.70 -18.70 0.84
N TYR A 51 20.98 -17.77 1.75
CA TYR A 51 22.28 -17.09 1.84
C TYR A 51 23.00 -17.28 3.17
N CYS A 52 22.51 -18.17 4.04
CA CYS A 52 23.10 -18.42 5.37
C CYS A 52 23.33 -17.15 6.20
N ILE A 53 22.42 -16.18 6.10
CA ILE A 53 22.49 -14.93 6.85
C ILE A 53 22.06 -15.18 8.31
N PRO A 54 22.80 -14.71 9.32
CA PRO A 54 22.38 -14.84 10.71
C PRO A 54 21.03 -14.19 10.97
N ILE A 55 20.19 -14.83 11.76
CA ILE A 55 18.84 -14.34 12.11
C ILE A 55 18.90 -12.92 12.71
N GLU A 56 19.87 -12.65 13.57
CA GLU A 56 20.07 -11.33 14.19
C GLU A 56 20.30 -10.23 13.15
N THR A 57 21.06 -10.52 12.10
CA THR A 57 21.30 -9.60 10.99
C THR A 57 20.04 -9.34 10.19
N LEU A 58 19.24 -10.38 9.95
CA LEU A 58 17.97 -10.26 9.26
C LEU A 58 16.95 -9.42 10.04
N GLU A 59 16.85 -9.66 11.35
CA GLU A 59 15.98 -8.89 12.23
C GLU A 59 16.35 -7.41 12.22
N LYS A 60 17.65 -7.11 12.25
CA LYS A 60 18.13 -5.73 12.17
C LYS A 60 17.81 -5.09 10.83
N LEU A 61 18.05 -5.78 9.73
CA LEU A 61 17.69 -5.29 8.39
C LEU A 61 16.20 -5.04 8.24
N GLN A 62 15.38 -5.92 8.79
CA GLN A 62 13.92 -5.76 8.78
C GLN A 62 13.48 -4.54 9.59
N LEU A 63 14.04 -4.34 10.79
CA LEU A 63 13.74 -3.17 11.61
C LEU A 63 14.15 -1.87 10.92
N ASP A 64 15.33 -1.86 10.28
CA ASP A 64 15.80 -0.69 9.54
C ASP A 64 14.89 -0.39 8.34
N SER A 65 14.42 -1.43 7.64
CA SER A 65 13.47 -1.30 6.53
C SER A 65 12.12 -0.75 7.00
N GLU A 66 11.63 -1.21 8.15
CA GLU A 66 10.38 -0.70 8.74
C GLU A 66 10.50 0.78 9.13
N LYS A 67 11.61 1.18 9.74
CA LYS A 67 11.87 2.57 10.12
C LYS A 67 11.93 3.48 8.91
N GLU A 68 12.63 3.06 7.88
CA GLU A 68 12.73 3.82 6.62
C GLU A 68 11.37 3.92 5.93
N ALA A 69 10.60 2.83 5.91
CA ALA A 69 9.24 2.83 5.36
C ALA A 69 8.33 3.79 6.13
N ARG A 70 8.38 3.80 7.45
CA ARG A 70 7.59 4.74 8.27
C ARG A 70 7.95 6.19 7.97
N ARG A 71 9.24 6.49 7.82
CA ARG A 71 9.71 7.82 7.46
C ARG A 71 9.15 8.27 6.10
N LYS A 72 9.22 7.38 5.11
CA LYS A 72 8.66 7.65 3.77
C LYS A 72 7.14 7.83 3.81
N MET A 73 6.44 7.06 4.63
CA MET A 73 5.00 7.18 4.80
C MET A 73 4.61 8.52 5.43
N GLU A 74 5.36 8.97 6.43
CA GLU A 74 5.16 10.30 7.03
C GLU A 74 5.33 11.40 5.98
N ASP A 75 6.34 11.31 5.12
CA ASP A 75 6.55 12.25 4.02
C ASP A 75 5.37 12.25 3.04
N GLU A 76 4.85 11.07 2.69
CA GLU A 76 3.68 10.94 1.81
C GLU A 76 2.43 11.59 2.42
N VAL A 77 2.19 11.36 3.71
CA VAL A 77 1.08 11.99 4.42
C VAL A 77 1.21 13.51 4.41
N GLN A 78 2.39 14.04 4.67
CA GLN A 78 2.64 15.49 4.66
C GLN A 78 2.38 16.10 3.27
N LYS A 79 2.80 15.43 2.21
CA LYS A 79 2.53 15.89 0.83
C LYS A 79 1.04 16.00 0.56
N ILE A 80 0.26 15.00 0.97
CA ILE A 80 -1.19 15.02 0.80
C ILE A 80 -1.82 16.18 1.57
N LEU A 81 -1.45 16.34 2.83
CA LEU A 81 -2.02 17.35 3.73
C LEU A 81 -1.67 18.78 3.34
N GLN A 82 -0.58 19.00 2.59
CA GLN A 82 -0.23 20.32 2.04
C GLN A 82 -1.23 20.81 1.00
N SER A 83 -1.84 19.89 0.25
CA SER A 83 -2.72 20.24 -0.88
C SER A 83 -4.20 19.99 -0.61
N LYS A 84 -4.55 19.16 0.35
CA LYS A 84 -5.93 18.71 0.59
C LYS A 84 -6.26 18.64 2.07
N LYS A 85 -7.53 18.97 2.39
CA LYS A 85 -8.08 18.83 3.75
C LYS A 85 -8.84 17.50 3.85
N ILE A 86 -8.10 16.43 4.05
CA ILE A 86 -8.66 15.09 4.21
C ILE A 86 -8.02 14.40 5.42
N ASP A 87 -8.70 13.40 5.95
CA ASP A 87 -8.18 12.61 7.04
C ASP A 87 -7.31 11.47 6.46
N VAL A 88 -6.03 11.45 6.84
CA VAL A 88 -5.06 10.46 6.36
C VAL A 88 -4.37 9.80 7.54
N THR A 89 -4.44 8.48 7.57
CA THR A 89 -3.67 7.65 8.49
C THR A 89 -2.78 6.68 7.70
N PHE A 90 -1.79 6.09 8.33
CA PHE A 90 -0.96 5.08 7.69
C PHE A 90 -0.49 4.00 8.67
N ASP A 91 -0.06 2.88 8.12
CA ASP A 91 0.68 1.86 8.84
C ASP A 91 1.68 1.15 7.93
N VAL A 92 2.64 0.48 8.57
CA VAL A 92 3.63 -0.37 7.92
C VAL A 92 3.51 -1.76 8.53
N LYS A 93 3.25 -2.75 7.69
CA LYS A 93 3.14 -4.15 8.09
C LYS A 93 4.31 -4.94 7.52
N VAL A 94 4.58 -6.09 8.11
CA VAL A 94 5.59 -7.03 7.61
C VAL A 94 4.88 -8.31 7.21
N GLY A 95 5.12 -8.79 6.00
CA GLY A 95 4.47 -10.00 5.53
C GLY A 95 4.47 -10.13 4.01
N ILE A 96 3.48 -10.82 3.49
CA ILE A 96 3.25 -10.97 2.06
C ILE A 96 2.32 -9.82 1.61
N PRO A 97 2.73 -8.95 0.67
CA PRO A 97 1.99 -7.74 0.34
C PRO A 97 0.50 -7.95 0.08
N PHE A 98 0.12 -8.81 -0.86
CA PHE A 98 -1.30 -9.00 -1.18
C PHE A 98 -2.11 -9.53 0.01
N ALA A 99 -1.52 -10.42 0.81
CA ALA A 99 -2.20 -11.02 1.97
C ALA A 99 -2.44 -9.98 3.06
N GLU A 100 -1.47 -9.14 3.35
CA GLU A 100 -1.60 -8.07 4.34
C GLU A 100 -2.60 -7.00 3.89
N ILE A 101 -2.60 -6.64 2.61
CA ILE A 101 -3.58 -5.70 2.04
C ILE A 101 -4.99 -6.23 2.20
N LEU A 102 -5.22 -7.49 1.84
CA LEU A 102 -6.54 -8.13 1.95
C LEU A 102 -6.99 -8.27 3.41
N ARG A 103 -6.08 -8.60 4.30
CA ARG A 103 -6.38 -8.67 5.73
C ARG A 103 -6.77 -7.31 6.30
N GLU A 104 -5.98 -6.28 6.04
CA GLU A 104 -6.23 -4.93 6.52
C GLU A 104 -7.55 -4.35 5.99
N HIS A 105 -7.90 -4.61 4.72
CA HIS A 105 -9.15 -4.10 4.18
C HIS A 105 -10.37 -4.69 4.88
N VAL A 106 -10.31 -5.96 5.27
CA VAL A 106 -11.41 -6.62 6.02
C VAL A 106 -11.45 -6.13 7.46
N GLU A 107 -10.30 -6.12 8.15
CA GLU A 107 -10.22 -5.70 9.55
C GLU A 107 -10.65 -4.25 9.75
N ARG A 108 -10.25 -3.36 8.84
CA ARG A 108 -10.58 -1.93 8.92
C ARG A 108 -11.85 -1.56 8.18
N LYS A 109 -12.52 -2.51 7.57
CA LYS A 109 -13.78 -2.30 6.83
C LYS A 109 -13.64 -1.23 5.73
N ALA A 110 -12.54 -1.29 4.99
CA ALA A 110 -12.37 -0.43 3.83
C ALA A 110 -13.46 -0.71 2.79
N ASP A 111 -14.04 0.34 2.24
CA ASP A 111 -15.09 0.23 1.24
C ASP A 111 -14.62 0.54 -0.18
N LEU A 112 -13.36 0.90 -0.32
CA LEU A 112 -12.67 1.04 -1.60
C LEU A 112 -11.18 0.78 -1.41
N ILE A 113 -10.58 0.03 -2.33
CA ILE A 113 -9.12 -0.07 -2.46
C ILE A 113 -8.71 0.66 -3.73
N VAL A 114 -7.73 1.57 -3.63
CA VAL A 114 -7.14 2.25 -4.78
C VAL A 114 -5.69 1.80 -4.87
N ILE A 115 -5.34 1.12 -5.96
CA ILE A 115 -4.04 0.48 -6.12
C ILE A 115 -3.44 0.78 -7.50
N GLY A 116 -2.12 0.94 -7.55
CA GLY A 116 -1.40 1.09 -8.81
C GLY A 116 -1.38 -0.22 -9.60
N SER A 117 -1.47 -0.13 -10.93
CA SER A 117 -1.48 -1.31 -11.81
C SER A 117 -0.15 -2.05 -11.84
N HIS A 118 0.95 -1.38 -11.50
CA HIS A 118 2.30 -1.92 -11.48
C HIS A 118 3.00 -1.48 -10.20
N GLY A 119 3.95 -2.30 -9.74
CA GLY A 119 4.82 -1.95 -8.63
C GLY A 119 6.22 -1.58 -9.10
N ARG A 120 7.19 -1.72 -8.21
CA ARG A 120 8.62 -1.43 -8.45
C ARG A 120 9.25 -2.22 -9.59
N THR A 121 8.72 -3.41 -9.89
CA THR A 121 9.29 -4.30 -10.90
C THR A 121 9.07 -3.83 -12.34
N GLY A 122 8.25 -2.80 -12.56
CA GLY A 122 8.09 -2.13 -13.85
C GLY A 122 7.76 -3.04 -15.03
N ILE A 123 7.04 -4.13 -14.79
CA ILE A 123 6.66 -5.08 -15.83
C ILE A 123 5.83 -4.37 -16.90
N LYS A 124 6.04 -4.75 -18.14
CA LYS A 124 5.46 -4.20 -19.37
C LYS A 124 4.07 -3.56 -19.21
N ARG A 125 3.87 -2.39 -19.82
CA ARG A 125 2.67 -1.54 -19.78
C ARG A 125 1.32 -2.24 -19.97
N THR A 126 1.32 -3.44 -20.54
CA THR A 126 0.10 -4.22 -20.84
C THR A 126 -0.27 -5.23 -19.76
N LEU A 127 0.60 -5.48 -18.79
CA LEU A 127 0.37 -6.48 -17.75
C LEU A 127 0.11 -5.80 -16.41
N ILE A 128 -0.85 -6.35 -15.68
CA ILE A 128 -1.15 -5.93 -14.31
C ILE A 128 -0.13 -6.59 -13.38
N GLY A 129 0.39 -5.86 -12.39
CA GLY A 129 1.30 -6.40 -11.39
C GLY A 129 0.66 -7.52 -10.57
N SER A 130 1.47 -8.45 -10.09
CA SER A 130 0.99 -9.63 -9.36
C SER A 130 0.19 -9.30 -8.10
N VAL A 131 0.62 -8.28 -7.35
CA VAL A 131 -0.08 -7.84 -6.14
C VAL A 131 -1.45 -7.26 -6.49
N ALA A 132 -1.49 -6.35 -7.47
CA ALA A 132 -2.73 -5.72 -7.94
C ALA A 132 -3.72 -6.76 -8.45
N GLU A 133 -3.26 -7.73 -9.24
CA GLU A 133 -4.11 -8.80 -9.76
C GLU A 133 -4.75 -9.63 -8.64
N LYS A 134 -3.98 -10.06 -7.66
CA LYS A 134 -4.49 -10.84 -6.53
C LYS A 134 -5.46 -10.04 -5.65
N VAL A 135 -5.15 -8.77 -5.41
CA VAL A 135 -6.04 -7.88 -4.66
C VAL A 135 -7.38 -7.72 -5.40
N MET A 136 -7.34 -7.50 -6.71
CA MET A 136 -8.56 -7.39 -7.51
C MET A 136 -9.42 -8.65 -7.49
N ARG A 137 -8.80 -9.82 -7.53
CA ARG A 137 -9.52 -11.10 -7.52
C ARG A 137 -10.16 -11.43 -6.18
N GLU A 138 -9.48 -11.13 -5.09
CA GLU A 138 -9.86 -11.62 -3.76
C GLU A 138 -10.49 -10.55 -2.87
N SER A 139 -10.48 -9.29 -3.28
CA SER A 139 -11.08 -8.22 -2.49
C SER A 139 -12.59 -8.39 -2.35
N LYS A 140 -13.08 -8.07 -1.17
CA LYS A 140 -14.53 -8.05 -0.87
C LYS A 140 -15.17 -6.69 -1.13
N CYS A 141 -14.37 -5.67 -1.41
CA CYS A 141 -14.86 -4.35 -1.76
C CYS A 141 -14.40 -3.96 -3.18
N PRO A 142 -14.98 -2.93 -3.79
CA PRO A 142 -14.50 -2.40 -5.07
C PRO A 142 -13.02 -2.05 -5.04
N VAL A 143 -12.35 -2.27 -6.16
CA VAL A 143 -10.94 -1.94 -6.36
C VAL A 143 -10.80 -1.03 -7.57
N LEU A 144 -10.22 0.14 -7.36
CA LEU A 144 -9.84 1.04 -8.45
C LEU A 144 -8.38 0.82 -8.79
N LEU A 145 -8.16 0.35 -10.01
CA LEU A 145 -6.82 0.13 -10.56
C LEU A 145 -6.35 1.39 -11.27
N VAL A 146 -5.25 1.97 -10.84
CA VAL A 146 -4.69 3.20 -11.41
C VAL A 146 -3.47 2.86 -12.27
N ARG A 147 -3.49 3.26 -13.52
CA ARG A 147 -2.38 3.09 -14.47
C ARG A 147 -1.38 4.24 -14.41
#